data_9a82762f724839a2f3a606820ce48f4c
#
_entry.id   9a82762f724839a2f3a606820ce48f4c
#
_cell.length_a   1.000
_cell.length_b   1.000
_cell.length_c   1.000
_cell.angle_alpha   90.00
_cell.angle_beta   90.00
_cell.angle_gamma   90.00
#
_symmetry.space_group_name_H-M   'P 1'
#
loop_
_entity.id
_entity.type
_entity.pdbx_description
1 polymer ?
#
loop_
_entity_poly.entity_id
_entity_poly.type
_entity_poly.pdbx_seq_one_letter_code
_entity_poly.pdbx_strand_id
1 'polypeptide(L)'
;MKFLDQVKIYIKAGDGGSGSPSFRREKFIEFGGPDGGDGGKGGSVILTSERNLNTLIDFRYQQHFKAKRGEDGRGKNQTGRGGENLYLKVPVGTQVYEEDNKTLIFDFKKENEEYVAAIGGKGGFGNTKFKSSTNRAVSYTHLRAHETPAN
;
A
#
# COMPACT_ATOMS: atom_id res chain seq x y z
N MET A 1 -10.37 20.72 21.59
CA MET A 1 -9.89 21.06 20.25
C MET A 1 -10.94 20.73 19.22
N LYS A 2 -11.21 21.65 18.32
CA LYS A 2 -12.31 21.52 17.36
C LYS A 2 -11.76 21.03 16.02
N PHE A 3 -12.39 20.01 15.47
CA PHE A 3 -12.05 19.51 14.14
C PHE A 3 -12.93 20.17 13.09
N LEU A 4 -12.32 20.78 12.08
CA LEU A 4 -13.03 21.38 10.96
C LEU A 4 -13.46 20.35 9.93
N ASP A 5 -12.62 19.37 9.69
CA ASP A 5 -12.84 18.35 8.69
C ASP A 5 -12.71 16.96 9.30
N GLN A 6 -13.66 16.12 8.98
CA GLN A 6 -13.60 14.71 9.29
C GLN A 6 -14.04 13.92 8.06
N VAL A 7 -13.24 12.97 7.66
CA VAL A 7 -13.58 12.10 6.54
C VAL A 7 -13.19 10.67 6.88
N LYS A 8 -13.94 9.73 6.35
CA LYS A 8 -13.60 8.32 6.40
C LYS A 8 -13.11 7.90 5.03
N ILE A 9 -11.94 7.30 4.97
CA ILE A 9 -11.42 6.77 3.73
C ILE A 9 -11.25 5.26 3.85
N TYR A 10 -11.35 4.60 2.71
CA TYR A 10 -11.18 3.16 2.58
C TYR A 10 -9.91 2.95 1.76
N ILE A 11 -8.91 2.36 2.38
CA ILE A 11 -7.63 2.17 1.74
C ILE A 11 -7.34 0.69 1.61
N LYS A 12 -6.73 0.33 0.50
CA LYS A 12 -6.29 -1.03 0.26
C LYS A 12 -4.90 -1.01 -0.34
N ALA A 13 -3.98 -1.68 0.32
CA ALA A 13 -2.66 -1.88 -0.25
C ALA A 13 -2.76 -2.86 -1.44
N GLY A 14 -1.80 -2.78 -2.33
CA GLY A 14 -1.73 -3.72 -3.43
C GLY A 14 -1.41 -5.12 -2.97
N ASP A 15 -2.04 -6.12 -3.57
CA ASP A 15 -1.69 -7.50 -3.32
C ASP A 15 -0.32 -7.79 -3.93
N GLY A 16 0.40 -8.73 -3.35
CA GLY A 16 1.62 -9.24 -3.96
C GLY A 16 1.30 -10.06 -5.21
N GLY A 17 2.21 -10.04 -6.16
CA GLY A 17 2.11 -10.91 -7.33
C GLY A 17 2.32 -12.37 -6.94
N SER A 18 1.82 -13.28 -7.76
CA SER A 18 1.99 -14.71 -7.54
C SER A 18 3.38 -15.15 -8.00
N GLY A 19 3.93 -16.16 -7.33
CA GLY A 19 5.12 -16.84 -7.83
C GLY A 19 4.78 -17.65 -9.07
N SER A 20 5.77 -17.85 -9.94
CA SER A 20 5.59 -18.61 -11.15
C SER A 20 5.79 -20.11 -10.91
N PRO A 21 4.89 -20.97 -11.41
CA PRO A 21 5.08 -22.42 -11.37
C PRO A 21 5.88 -22.96 -12.57
N SER A 22 6.61 -22.11 -13.27
CA SER A 22 7.31 -22.48 -14.47
C SER A 22 8.44 -23.47 -14.22
N PHE A 23 8.68 -24.34 -15.20
CA PHE A 23 9.82 -25.25 -15.21
C PHE A 23 10.73 -24.90 -16.38
N ARG A 24 12.03 -25.07 -16.15
CA ARG A 24 13.02 -24.82 -17.16
C ARG A 24 12.82 -25.79 -18.35
N ARG A 25 12.70 -25.22 -19.53
CA ARG A 25 12.54 -25.98 -20.77
C ARG A 25 13.63 -25.55 -21.75
N GLU A 26 14.58 -26.42 -21.96
CA GLU A 26 15.64 -26.20 -22.93
C GLU A 26 15.70 -27.35 -23.91
N LYS A 27 16.20 -27.06 -25.12
CA LYS A 27 16.16 -28.00 -26.26
C LYS A 27 16.79 -29.35 -25.97
N PHE A 28 17.83 -29.39 -25.14
CA PHE A 28 18.56 -30.65 -24.85
C PHE A 28 18.45 -31.08 -23.40
N ILE A 29 17.53 -30.47 -22.66
CA ILE A 29 17.30 -30.83 -21.26
C ILE A 29 15.88 -31.41 -21.16
N GLU A 30 15.80 -32.72 -20.97
CA GLU A 30 14.55 -33.45 -20.94
C GLU A 30 13.77 -33.15 -19.64
N PHE A 31 14.45 -33.01 -18.51
CA PHE A 31 13.85 -32.70 -17.23
C PHE A 31 14.51 -31.45 -16.66
N GLY A 32 13.95 -30.30 -16.96
CA GLY A 32 14.40 -29.05 -16.36
C GLY A 32 13.88 -28.90 -14.94
N GLY A 33 14.70 -28.34 -14.06
CA GLY A 33 14.26 -27.97 -12.73
C GLY A 33 13.30 -26.79 -12.70
N PRO A 34 12.68 -26.51 -11.57
CA PRO A 34 11.81 -25.35 -11.45
C PRO A 34 12.59 -24.06 -11.64
N ASP A 35 12.07 -23.17 -12.47
CA ASP A 35 12.68 -21.87 -12.77
C ASP A 35 11.74 -20.70 -12.57
N GLY A 36 10.66 -20.92 -11.81
CA GLY A 36 9.70 -19.86 -11.56
C GLY A 36 10.23 -18.77 -10.64
N GLY A 37 10.12 -17.52 -11.06
CA GLY A 37 10.46 -16.37 -10.26
C GLY A 37 9.38 -16.01 -9.25
N ASP A 38 9.75 -15.20 -8.27
CA ASP A 38 8.83 -14.72 -7.25
C ASP A 38 7.91 -13.64 -7.80
N GLY A 39 6.73 -13.49 -7.19
CA GLY A 39 5.88 -12.34 -7.45
C GLY A 39 6.46 -11.07 -6.83
N GLY A 40 6.13 -9.93 -7.40
CA GLY A 40 6.53 -8.63 -6.85
C GLY A 40 5.70 -8.25 -5.64
N LYS A 41 6.25 -7.42 -4.79
CA LYS A 41 5.54 -6.88 -3.64
C LYS A 41 4.47 -5.90 -4.12
N GLY A 42 3.30 -5.91 -3.47
CA GLY A 42 2.27 -4.91 -3.72
C GLY A 42 2.65 -3.54 -3.18
N GLY A 43 2.07 -2.50 -3.74
CA GLY A 43 2.29 -1.13 -3.26
C GLY A 43 1.61 -0.88 -1.93
N SER A 44 2.19 0.00 -1.13
CA SER A 44 1.62 0.45 0.13
C SER A 44 0.85 1.75 -0.06
N VAL A 45 -0.07 2.05 0.86
CA VAL A 45 -0.75 3.34 0.91
C VAL A 45 -0.10 4.16 2.02
N ILE A 46 0.45 5.30 1.65
CA ILE A 46 1.20 6.16 2.56
C ILE A 46 0.54 7.54 2.62
N LEU A 47 0.25 8.00 3.84
CA LEU A 47 -0.22 9.36 4.05
C LEU A 47 0.98 10.25 4.29
N THR A 48 1.01 11.40 3.63
CA THR A 48 2.10 12.37 3.80
C THR A 48 1.52 13.75 4.02
N SER A 49 2.11 14.48 4.97
CA SER A 49 1.62 15.81 5.32
C SER A 49 2.22 16.89 4.45
N GLU A 50 1.37 17.84 4.03
CA GLU A 50 1.79 18.99 3.26
C GLU A 50 1.28 20.29 3.89
N ARG A 51 2.17 21.27 4.00
CA ARG A 51 1.82 22.58 4.56
C ARG A 51 0.87 23.37 3.69
N ASN A 52 0.90 23.15 2.39
CA ASN A 52 0.06 23.90 1.44
C ASN A 52 -1.40 23.49 1.45
N LEU A 53 -1.73 22.38 2.10
CA LEU A 53 -3.10 21.90 2.19
C LEU A 53 -3.73 22.37 3.50
N ASN A 54 -4.98 22.82 3.43
CA ASN A 54 -5.74 23.31 4.59
C ASN A 54 -6.92 22.43 4.94
N THR A 55 -7.31 21.53 4.06
CA THR A 55 -8.58 20.82 4.19
C THR A 55 -8.47 19.40 3.63
N LEU A 56 -9.34 18.53 4.12
CA LEU A 56 -9.50 17.16 3.63
C LEU A 56 -10.63 17.03 2.60
N ILE A 57 -11.07 18.15 2.01
CA ILE A 57 -12.26 18.17 1.15
C ILE A 57 -12.15 17.21 -0.04
N ASP A 58 -10.96 17.03 -0.60
CA ASP A 58 -10.77 16.12 -1.72
C ASP A 58 -11.11 14.67 -1.36
N PHE A 59 -10.95 14.29 -0.11
CA PHE A 59 -11.29 12.95 0.37
C PHE A 59 -12.80 12.75 0.54
N ARG A 60 -13.60 13.80 0.47
CA ARG A 60 -15.05 13.68 0.44
C ARG A 60 -15.56 13.29 -0.93
N TYR A 61 -14.82 13.67 -1.98
CA TYR A 61 -15.18 13.33 -3.35
C TYR A 61 -14.67 11.94 -3.73
N GLN A 62 -13.50 11.56 -3.26
CA GLN A 62 -12.95 10.24 -3.47
C GLN A 62 -12.57 9.65 -2.13
N GLN A 63 -13.21 8.55 -1.75
CA GLN A 63 -13.00 7.91 -0.45
C GLN A 63 -12.29 6.57 -0.54
N HIS A 64 -12.22 5.98 -1.73
CA HIS A 64 -11.61 4.67 -1.93
C HIS A 64 -10.29 4.82 -2.65
N PHE A 65 -9.24 4.26 -2.06
CA PHE A 65 -7.89 4.32 -2.61
C PHE A 65 -7.27 2.94 -2.59
N LYS A 66 -6.64 2.59 -3.70
CA LYS A 66 -6.01 1.29 -3.87
C LYS A 66 -4.64 1.46 -4.48
N ALA A 67 -3.61 0.93 -3.82
CA ALA A 67 -2.27 0.88 -4.39
C ALA A 67 -2.18 -0.25 -5.41
N LYS A 68 -1.15 -0.20 -6.25
CA LYS A 68 -0.98 -1.15 -7.34
C LYS A 68 -0.54 -2.52 -6.83
N ARG A 69 -1.06 -3.55 -7.47
CA ARG A 69 -0.66 -4.93 -7.25
C ARG A 69 0.76 -5.16 -7.75
N GLY A 70 1.51 -6.03 -7.09
CA GLY A 70 2.76 -6.54 -7.63
C GLY A 70 2.51 -7.43 -8.83
N GLU A 71 3.48 -7.50 -9.73
CA GLU A 71 3.39 -8.37 -10.91
C GLU A 71 3.73 -9.80 -10.54
N ASP A 72 3.16 -10.75 -11.27
CA ASP A 72 3.47 -12.16 -11.08
C ASP A 72 4.89 -12.47 -11.53
N GLY A 73 5.51 -13.42 -10.87
CA GLY A 73 6.78 -13.97 -11.31
C GLY A 73 6.62 -14.69 -12.66
N ARG A 74 7.72 -14.83 -13.37
CA ARG A 74 7.76 -15.49 -14.67
C ARG A 74 8.80 -16.60 -14.69
N GLY A 75 8.79 -17.40 -15.73
CA GLY A 75 9.82 -18.40 -15.94
C GLY A 75 11.21 -17.79 -16.09
N LYS A 76 12.25 -18.60 -16.09
CA LYS A 76 13.66 -18.17 -16.12
C LYS A 76 14.08 -17.35 -14.92
N ASN A 77 13.52 -17.68 -13.76
CA ASN A 77 13.77 -16.99 -12.48
C ASN A 77 13.50 -15.48 -12.51
N GLN A 78 12.55 -15.03 -13.34
CA GLN A 78 12.21 -13.62 -13.44
C GLN A 78 11.25 -13.23 -12.33
N THR A 79 11.71 -12.39 -11.43
CA THR A 79 10.89 -11.83 -10.35
C THR A 79 9.94 -10.78 -10.92
N GLY A 80 8.68 -10.82 -10.50
CA GLY A 80 7.70 -9.81 -10.87
C GLY A 80 8.07 -8.44 -10.32
N ARG A 81 7.66 -7.39 -11.05
CA ARG A 81 7.92 -6.01 -10.62
C ARG A 81 7.03 -5.67 -9.43
N GLY A 82 7.56 -4.91 -8.48
CA GLY A 82 6.77 -4.38 -7.36
C GLY A 82 5.74 -3.35 -7.82
N GLY A 83 4.60 -3.32 -7.16
CA GLY A 83 3.60 -2.29 -7.37
C GLY A 83 4.04 -0.97 -6.76
N GLU A 84 3.67 0.13 -7.40
CA GLU A 84 4.00 1.46 -6.88
C GLU A 84 3.20 1.76 -5.61
N ASN A 85 3.84 2.46 -4.68
CA ASN A 85 3.17 2.98 -3.50
C ASN A 85 2.22 4.12 -3.91
N LEU A 86 1.12 4.23 -3.20
CA LEU A 86 0.17 5.32 -3.37
C LEU A 86 0.37 6.31 -2.23
N TYR A 87 0.66 7.55 -2.58
CA TYR A 87 0.84 8.62 -1.60
C TYR A 87 -0.39 9.50 -1.56
N LEU A 88 -1.00 9.63 -0.39
CA LEU A 88 -2.13 10.50 -0.15
C LEU A 88 -1.67 11.70 0.66
N LYS A 89 -1.94 12.88 0.15
CA LYS A 89 -1.50 14.12 0.78
C LYS A 89 -2.56 14.64 1.73
N VAL A 90 -2.15 14.95 2.95
CA VAL A 90 -3.04 15.47 4.00
C VAL A 90 -2.46 16.76 4.57
N PRO A 91 -3.28 17.64 5.12
CA PRO A 91 -2.76 18.85 5.77
C PRO A 91 -1.97 18.52 7.03
N VAL A 92 -1.03 19.38 7.36
CA VAL A 92 -0.38 19.34 8.67
C VAL A 92 -1.45 19.56 9.74
N GLY A 93 -1.39 18.81 10.82
CA GLY A 93 -2.43 18.81 11.84
C GLY A 93 -3.50 17.76 11.65
N THR A 94 -3.39 16.94 10.61
CA THR A 94 -4.31 15.83 10.41
C THR A 94 -4.02 14.74 11.43
N GLN A 95 -5.08 14.20 12.01
CA GLN A 95 -5.00 13.04 12.90
C GLN A 95 -5.65 11.84 12.21
N VAL A 96 -5.01 10.70 12.38
CA VAL A 96 -5.47 9.43 11.81
C VAL A 96 -6.02 8.58 12.95
N TYR A 97 -7.25 8.12 12.81
CA TYR A 97 -7.94 7.29 13.78
C TYR A 97 -8.28 5.94 13.19
N GLU A 98 -8.42 4.94 14.06
CA GLU A 98 -8.93 3.64 13.64
C GLU A 98 -10.41 3.72 13.25
N GLU A 99 -10.93 2.62 12.74
CA GLU A 99 -12.32 2.52 12.29
C GLU A 99 -13.32 2.91 13.38
N ASP A 100 -12.98 2.69 14.65
CA ASP A 100 -13.82 3.06 15.79
C ASP A 100 -13.96 4.58 15.95
N ASN A 101 -13.15 5.35 15.24
CA ASN A 101 -13.12 6.81 15.31
C ASN A 101 -12.75 7.35 16.70
N LYS A 102 -12.09 6.54 17.50
CA LYS A 102 -11.69 6.90 18.88
C LYS A 102 -10.21 6.70 19.15
N THR A 103 -9.63 5.66 18.56
CA THR A 103 -8.23 5.31 18.80
C THR A 103 -7.33 6.08 17.85
N LEU A 104 -6.53 6.98 18.38
CA LEU A 104 -5.58 7.75 17.59
C LEU A 104 -4.41 6.85 17.18
N ILE A 105 -4.15 6.78 15.86
CA ILE A 105 -3.05 6.00 15.31
C ILE A 105 -1.84 6.87 15.05
N PHE A 106 -2.04 8.04 14.45
CA PHE A 106 -0.96 8.93 14.05
C PHE A 106 -1.44 10.39 14.03
N ASP A 107 -0.54 11.31 14.34
CA ASP A 107 -0.81 12.73 14.35
C ASP A 107 0.28 13.45 13.55
N PHE A 108 -0.11 14.03 12.41
CA PHE A 108 0.81 14.78 11.57
C PHE A 108 1.07 16.17 12.16
N LYS A 109 2.21 16.35 12.79
CA LYS A 109 2.58 17.61 13.43
C LYS A 109 3.46 18.49 12.57
N LYS A 110 4.20 17.90 11.64
CA LYS A 110 5.16 18.58 10.79
C LYS A 110 4.90 18.30 9.33
N GLU A 111 5.44 19.15 8.47
CA GLU A 111 5.43 18.94 7.03
C GLU A 111 6.28 17.73 6.65
N ASN A 112 5.89 17.03 5.61
CA ASN A 112 6.60 15.88 5.05
C ASN A 112 6.77 14.70 6.01
N GLU A 113 5.90 14.59 7.02
CA GLU A 113 5.81 13.36 7.77
C GLU A 113 5.06 12.32 6.96
N GLU A 114 5.49 11.06 7.08
CA GLU A 114 4.87 9.95 6.38
C GLU A 114 4.36 8.92 7.37
N TYR A 115 3.17 8.39 7.08
CA TYR A 115 2.60 7.28 7.82
C TYR A 115 2.12 6.21 6.85
N VAL A 116 2.64 4.99 7.01
CA VAL A 116 2.21 3.86 6.17
C VAL A 116 0.90 3.34 6.71
N ALA A 117 -0.19 3.69 6.04
CA ALA A 117 -1.54 3.35 6.49
C ALA A 117 -1.92 1.93 6.11
N ALA A 118 -1.42 1.42 5.00
CA ALA A 118 -1.63 0.03 4.57
C ALA A 118 -0.36 -0.48 3.92
N ILE A 119 0.12 -1.62 4.39
CA ILE A 119 1.38 -2.21 3.94
C ILE A 119 1.09 -3.13 2.75
N GLY A 120 1.85 -2.98 1.66
CA GLY A 120 1.72 -3.82 0.49
C GLY A 120 1.93 -5.30 0.79
N GLY A 121 1.18 -6.15 0.12
CA GLY A 121 1.27 -7.59 0.28
C GLY A 121 2.62 -8.12 -0.22
N LYS A 122 3.11 -9.15 0.41
CA LYS A 122 4.34 -9.81 -0.02
C LYS A 122 4.11 -10.55 -1.32
N GLY A 123 5.11 -10.54 -2.20
CA GLY A 123 5.09 -11.38 -3.39
C GLY A 123 5.13 -12.86 -3.02
N GLY A 124 4.40 -13.68 -3.74
CA GLY A 124 4.45 -15.12 -3.57
C GLY A 124 5.79 -15.66 -4.03
N PHE A 125 6.26 -16.72 -3.40
CA PHE A 125 7.47 -17.39 -3.84
C PHE A 125 7.20 -18.17 -5.13
N GLY A 126 8.14 -18.09 -6.07
CA GLY A 126 8.15 -18.99 -7.21
C GLY A 126 8.44 -20.43 -6.77
N ASN A 127 8.20 -21.37 -7.67
CA ASN A 127 8.42 -22.79 -7.36
C ASN A 127 9.90 -23.11 -7.08
N THR A 128 10.80 -22.23 -7.44
CA THR A 128 12.21 -22.36 -7.07
C THR A 128 12.40 -22.40 -5.55
N LYS A 129 11.56 -21.70 -4.82
CA LYS A 129 11.59 -21.64 -3.34
C LYS A 129 10.58 -22.58 -2.68
N PHE A 130 9.78 -23.28 -3.45
CA PHE A 130 8.78 -24.25 -2.99
C PHE A 130 7.77 -23.69 -1.99
N LYS A 131 7.59 -22.38 -1.97
CA LYS A 131 6.68 -21.75 -1.01
C LYS A 131 6.00 -20.55 -1.66
N SER A 132 4.69 -20.47 -1.49
CA SER A 132 3.90 -19.37 -2.00
C SER A 132 3.03 -18.81 -0.88
N SER A 133 3.01 -17.49 -0.74
CA SER A 133 2.08 -16.83 0.16
C SER A 133 1.80 -15.41 -0.34
N THR A 134 0.55 -15.00 -0.20
CA THR A 134 0.15 -13.63 -0.48
C THR A 134 -0.55 -13.07 0.75
N ASN A 135 -0.20 -11.85 1.11
CA ASN A 135 -0.85 -11.14 2.19
C ASN A 135 -1.63 -9.96 1.62
N ARG A 136 -2.83 -9.77 2.13
CA ARG A 136 -3.65 -8.62 1.81
C ARG A 136 -3.70 -7.70 3.01
N ALA A 137 -3.46 -6.43 2.77
CA ALA A 137 -3.63 -5.42 3.79
C ALA A 137 -4.80 -4.52 3.40
N VAL A 138 -5.86 -4.57 4.19
CA VAL A 138 -7.02 -3.70 4.03
C VAL A 138 -7.17 -2.92 5.33
N SER A 139 -7.35 -1.63 5.21
CA SER A 139 -7.49 -0.78 6.38
C SER A 139 -8.56 0.26 6.15
N TYR A 140 -9.26 0.59 7.22
CA TYR A 140 -10.22 1.69 7.25
C TYR A 140 -9.66 2.73 8.20
N THR A 141 -9.59 3.96 7.72
CA THR A 141 -8.94 5.01 8.47
C THR A 141 -9.83 6.26 8.50
N HIS A 142 -9.99 6.82 9.67
CA HIS A 142 -10.63 8.12 9.84
C HIS A 142 -9.56 9.18 9.90
N LEU A 143 -9.70 10.19 9.05
CA LEU A 143 -8.82 11.34 9.05
C LEU A 143 -9.55 12.54 9.65
N ARG A 144 -8.88 13.25 10.55
CA ARG A 144 -9.39 14.49 11.13
C ARG A 144 -8.32 15.56 11.04
N ALA A 145 -8.68 16.72 10.50
CA ALA A 145 -7.80 17.87 10.47
C ALA A 145 -8.23 18.87 11.53
N HIS A 146 -7.27 19.34 12.31
CA HIS A 146 -7.51 20.41 13.25
C HIS A 146 -7.64 21.74 12.55
N GLU A 147 -8.41 22.64 13.16
CA GLU A 147 -8.42 24.02 12.75
C GLU A 147 -7.01 24.59 12.97
N THR A 148 -6.37 24.97 11.87
CA THR A 148 -5.08 25.64 11.97
C THR A 148 -5.33 27.11 12.15
N PRO A 149 -4.71 27.75 13.19
CA PRO A 149 -4.78 29.20 13.28
C PRO A 149 -4.25 29.82 12.01
N ALA A 150 -4.95 30.80 11.51
CA ALA A 150 -4.48 31.56 10.35
C ALA A 150 -3.23 32.34 10.73
N ASN A 151 -2.12 31.91 10.22
CA ASN A 151 -0.86 32.60 10.43
C ASN A 151 -0.19 32.84 9.11
#